data_2418f4ce5cce821727007a478700251e
#
_entry.id   2418f4ce5cce821727007a478700251e
#
_cell.length_a   1.000
_cell.length_b   1.000
_cell.length_c   1.000
_cell.angle_alpha   90.00
_cell.angle_beta   90.00
_cell.angle_gamma   90.00
#
_symmetry.space_group_name_H-M   'P 1'
#
loop_
_entity.id
_entity.type
_entity.pdbx_description
1 polymer ?
#
loop_
_entity_poly.entity_id
_entity_poly.type
_entity_poly.pdbx_seq_one_letter_code
_entity_poly.pdbx_strand_id
1 'polypeptide(L)'
;FESLLHAGAFDSFGICRKQCTLASKSGDPFIDTLLKYGELYKKDSMESSVSLFGEVEELKPERPEVPPMIGEDDILERLQLEKELVGMYLSSHPLDQYAFELENFTTCPVSELDALISDCESKKAKTKASIAGFITATQQMTTKTGRPWSKTVIEDYSGSYEIALFGKDHENFMSYMKLHSAIFIEGEIEEKYSLKPEDKAQGKTSPYAFKVKKIML
;
A
#
# COMPACT_ATOMS: atom_id res chain seq x y z
N PHE A 1 5.61 -0.76 -21.56
CA PHE A 1 5.71 -2.18 -21.17
C PHE A 1 6.05 -2.34 -19.69
N GLU A 2 7.00 -1.56 -19.16
CA GLU A 2 7.41 -1.62 -17.75
C GLU A 2 6.23 -1.45 -16.78
N SER A 3 5.36 -0.45 -17.02
CA SER A 3 4.15 -0.27 -16.21
C SER A 3 3.19 -1.46 -16.27
N LEU A 4 3.07 -2.11 -17.44
CA LEU A 4 2.26 -3.33 -17.60
C LEU A 4 2.90 -4.52 -16.88
N LEU A 5 4.24 -4.62 -16.89
CA LEU A 5 4.97 -5.62 -16.15
C LEU A 5 4.70 -5.50 -14.65
N HIS A 6 4.89 -4.30 -14.10
CA HIS A 6 4.67 -4.04 -12.67
C HIS A 6 3.20 -4.16 -12.26
N ALA A 7 2.26 -3.91 -13.17
CA ALA A 7 0.83 -4.16 -12.96
C ALA A 7 0.44 -5.65 -13.06
N GLY A 8 1.39 -6.57 -13.38
CA GLY A 8 1.12 -8.00 -13.42
C GLY A 8 0.52 -8.53 -14.73
N ALA A 9 0.51 -7.73 -15.80
CA ALA A 9 -0.08 -8.14 -17.07
C ALA A 9 0.57 -9.39 -17.70
N PHE A 10 1.79 -9.74 -17.26
CA PHE A 10 2.57 -10.86 -17.80
C PHE A 10 2.72 -12.03 -16.82
N ASP A 11 2.10 -11.98 -15.64
CA ASP A 11 2.23 -13.02 -14.61
C ASP A 11 1.79 -14.41 -15.11
N SER A 12 0.82 -14.45 -16.03
CA SER A 12 0.34 -15.71 -16.64
C SER A 12 1.39 -16.47 -17.43
N PHE A 13 2.50 -15.82 -17.81
CA PHE A 13 3.59 -16.49 -18.51
C PHE A 13 4.54 -17.27 -17.57
N GLY A 14 4.32 -17.21 -16.26
CA GLY A 14 5.12 -17.93 -15.27
C GLY A 14 6.54 -17.40 -15.10
N ILE A 15 6.78 -16.15 -15.50
CA ILE A 15 8.04 -15.43 -15.31
C ILE A 15 7.83 -14.40 -14.23
N CYS A 16 8.69 -14.40 -13.21
CA CYS A 16 8.61 -13.39 -12.14
C CYS A 16 8.90 -12.00 -12.70
N ARG A 17 8.15 -11.00 -12.25
CA ARG A 17 8.32 -9.60 -12.68
C ARG A 17 9.76 -9.12 -12.51
N LYS A 18 10.42 -9.49 -11.39
CA LYS A 18 11.82 -9.19 -11.12
C LYS A 18 12.77 -9.78 -12.18
N GLN A 19 12.52 -11.01 -12.67
CA GLN A 19 13.31 -11.60 -13.74
C GLN A 19 13.28 -10.77 -15.03
N CYS A 20 12.14 -10.15 -15.32
CA CYS A 20 11.99 -9.31 -16.51
C CYS A 20 12.84 -8.03 -16.46
N THR A 21 13.18 -7.54 -15.28
CA THR A 21 14.03 -6.36 -15.08
C THR A 21 15.52 -6.70 -14.96
N LEU A 22 15.86 -7.98 -14.76
CA LEU A 22 17.28 -8.42 -14.70
C LEU A 22 17.95 -8.31 -16.08
N ALA A 23 19.25 -8.09 -16.02
CA ALA A 23 20.08 -8.06 -17.23
C ALA A 23 20.07 -9.45 -17.93
N SER A 24 19.79 -9.46 -19.21
CA SER A 24 19.92 -10.62 -20.09
C SER A 24 21.39 -10.85 -20.45
N LYS A 25 21.67 -11.93 -21.20
CA LYS A 25 23.02 -12.20 -21.72
C LYS A 25 23.60 -11.06 -22.57
N SER A 26 22.75 -10.21 -23.14
CA SER A 26 23.17 -9.02 -23.92
C SER A 26 23.55 -7.82 -23.04
N GLY A 27 23.27 -7.85 -21.73
CA GLY A 27 23.48 -6.74 -20.81
C GLY A 27 22.28 -5.78 -20.66
N ASP A 28 21.30 -5.86 -21.58
CA ASP A 28 20.05 -5.09 -21.48
C ASP A 28 19.05 -5.81 -20.53
N PRO A 29 18.06 -5.11 -19.96
CA PRO A 29 16.95 -5.72 -19.25
C PRO A 29 16.26 -6.80 -20.11
N PHE A 30 15.85 -7.90 -19.48
CA PHE A 30 15.27 -9.01 -20.22
C PHE A 30 13.98 -8.61 -20.97
N ILE A 31 13.19 -7.72 -20.40
CA ILE A 31 11.99 -7.17 -21.05
C ILE A 31 12.32 -6.47 -22.37
N ASP A 32 13.41 -5.70 -22.42
CA ASP A 32 13.84 -5.00 -23.64
C ASP A 32 14.36 -5.99 -24.69
N THR A 33 15.03 -7.05 -24.26
CA THR A 33 15.48 -8.12 -25.12
C THR A 33 14.30 -8.88 -25.72
N LEU A 34 13.23 -9.14 -24.94
CA LEU A 34 11.99 -9.74 -25.42
C LEU A 34 11.28 -8.85 -26.44
N LEU A 35 11.24 -7.55 -26.22
CA LEU A 35 10.63 -6.60 -27.15
C LEU A 35 11.37 -6.59 -28.50
N LYS A 36 12.71 -6.50 -28.47
CA LYS A 36 13.55 -6.58 -29.66
C LYS A 36 13.33 -7.91 -30.41
N TYR A 37 13.29 -9.02 -29.68
CA TYR A 37 12.98 -10.33 -30.25
C TYR A 37 11.60 -10.36 -30.94
N GLY A 38 10.57 -9.82 -30.27
CA GLY A 38 9.22 -9.77 -30.81
C GLY A 38 9.12 -8.95 -32.10
N GLU A 39 9.83 -7.82 -32.18
CA GLU A 39 9.91 -6.99 -33.39
C GLU A 39 10.61 -7.74 -34.53
N LEU A 40 11.74 -8.39 -34.27
CA LEU A 40 12.46 -9.19 -35.25
C LEU A 40 11.63 -10.35 -35.75
N TYR A 41 10.98 -11.09 -34.84
CA TYR A 41 10.11 -12.22 -35.18
C TYR A 41 8.93 -11.80 -36.04
N LYS A 42 8.31 -10.65 -35.71
CA LYS A 42 7.20 -10.10 -36.51
C LYS A 42 7.67 -9.70 -37.92
N LYS A 43 8.83 -9.07 -38.04
CA LYS A 43 9.41 -8.67 -39.31
C LYS A 43 9.72 -9.89 -40.19
N ASP A 44 10.37 -10.89 -39.63
CA ASP A 44 10.69 -12.15 -40.30
C ASP A 44 9.41 -12.88 -40.78
N SER A 45 8.39 -12.97 -39.91
CA SER A 45 7.09 -13.54 -40.24
C SER A 45 6.36 -12.80 -41.38
N MET A 46 6.53 -11.48 -41.49
CA MET A 46 5.96 -10.70 -42.59
C MET A 46 6.74 -10.89 -43.91
N GLU A 47 8.07 -10.96 -43.82
CA GLU A 47 8.93 -11.14 -44.98
C GLU A 47 8.85 -12.59 -45.53
N SER A 48 8.74 -13.62 -44.68
CA SER A 48 8.56 -15.00 -45.08
C SER A 48 7.22 -15.27 -45.76
N SER A 49 6.18 -14.50 -45.48
CA SER A 49 4.90 -14.59 -46.18
C SER A 49 4.96 -14.10 -47.65
N VAL A 50 6.02 -13.42 -48.05
CA VAL A 50 6.28 -12.89 -49.40
C VAL A 50 7.38 -13.67 -50.11
N SER A 51 8.12 -14.53 -49.41
CA SER A 51 9.25 -15.25 -49.97
C SER A 51 8.81 -16.51 -50.79
N LEU A 52 9.17 -16.51 -52.05
CA LEU A 52 8.93 -17.61 -53.00
C LEU A 52 9.85 -18.87 -52.75
N PHE A 53 10.82 -18.79 -51.84
CA PHE A 53 11.88 -19.80 -51.67
C PHE A 53 11.75 -20.62 -50.38
N GLY A 54 10.61 -20.54 -49.66
CA GLY A 54 10.37 -21.35 -48.47
C GLY A 54 11.05 -20.82 -47.20
N GLU A 55 10.59 -21.28 -46.07
CA GLU A 55 11.17 -20.95 -44.75
C GLU A 55 12.58 -21.51 -44.63
N VAL A 56 13.56 -20.65 -44.52
CA VAL A 56 14.93 -21.06 -44.13
C VAL A 56 14.98 -20.98 -42.61
N GLU A 57 14.91 -22.15 -41.96
CA GLU A 57 14.89 -22.29 -40.49
C GLU A 57 16.10 -21.62 -39.79
N GLU A 58 17.21 -21.48 -40.53
CA GLU A 58 18.46 -20.87 -40.04
C GLU A 58 18.39 -19.34 -39.81
N LEU A 59 17.34 -18.66 -40.26
CA LEU A 59 17.20 -17.18 -40.12
C LEU A 59 16.24 -16.75 -39.00
N LYS A 60 15.60 -17.68 -38.29
CA LYS A 60 14.72 -17.34 -37.19
C LYS A 60 15.52 -16.78 -36.03
N PRO A 61 15.11 -15.61 -35.47
CA PRO A 61 15.79 -15.02 -34.32
C PRO A 61 15.77 -16.02 -33.13
N GLU A 62 16.92 -16.21 -32.49
CA GLU A 62 17.03 -17.09 -31.34
C GLU A 62 16.20 -16.57 -30.18
N ARG A 63 15.42 -17.46 -29.56
CA ARG A 63 14.55 -17.09 -28.43
C ARG A 63 15.40 -16.73 -27.21
N PRO A 64 15.18 -15.54 -26.60
CA PRO A 64 15.91 -15.13 -25.40
C PRO A 64 15.69 -16.10 -24.24
N GLU A 65 16.76 -16.45 -23.55
CA GLU A 65 16.68 -17.24 -22.33
C GLU A 65 16.27 -16.38 -21.13
N VAL A 66 15.33 -16.90 -20.33
CA VAL A 66 14.89 -16.24 -19.11
C VAL A 66 16.04 -16.16 -18.11
N PRO A 67 16.40 -14.98 -17.58
CA PRO A 67 17.42 -14.88 -16.55
C PRO A 67 17.07 -15.72 -15.31
N PRO A 68 18.07 -16.31 -14.65
CA PRO A 68 17.84 -17.03 -13.40
C PRO A 68 17.33 -16.04 -12.33
N MET A 69 16.42 -16.51 -11.47
CA MET A 69 15.94 -15.71 -10.35
C MET A 69 17.08 -15.43 -9.37
N ILE A 70 17.32 -14.17 -9.07
CA ILE A 70 18.33 -13.72 -8.10
C ILE A 70 17.62 -13.09 -6.90
N GLY A 71 17.72 -13.74 -5.73
CA GLY A 71 17.05 -13.31 -4.49
C GLY A 71 15.57 -13.68 -4.45
N GLU A 72 14.92 -13.29 -3.37
CA GLU A 72 13.48 -13.46 -3.18
C GLU A 72 12.70 -12.33 -3.85
N ASP A 73 11.47 -12.61 -4.24
CA ASP A 73 10.54 -11.59 -4.72
C ASP A 73 10.02 -10.81 -3.51
N ASP A 74 10.24 -9.50 -3.49
CA ASP A 74 9.69 -8.65 -2.44
C ASP A 74 8.21 -8.37 -2.72
N ILE A 75 7.35 -9.09 -2.00
CA ILE A 75 5.90 -8.98 -2.16
C ILE A 75 5.43 -7.56 -1.86
N LEU A 76 5.99 -6.89 -0.84
CA LEU A 76 5.57 -5.53 -0.48
C LEU A 76 5.96 -4.52 -1.56
N GLU A 77 7.17 -4.60 -2.10
CA GLU A 77 7.61 -3.76 -3.22
C GLU A 77 6.69 -3.94 -4.43
N ARG A 78 6.36 -5.20 -4.76
CA ARG A 78 5.43 -5.52 -5.86
C ARG A 78 4.04 -4.91 -5.65
N LEU A 79 3.48 -5.04 -4.45
CA LEU A 79 2.17 -4.48 -4.10
C LEU A 79 2.17 -2.95 -4.12
N GLN A 80 3.26 -2.32 -3.70
CA GLN A 80 3.41 -0.87 -3.81
C GLN A 80 3.37 -0.39 -5.25
N LEU A 81 4.12 -1.05 -6.15
CA LEU A 81 4.11 -0.74 -7.57
C LEU A 81 2.72 -0.93 -8.20
N GLU A 82 1.99 -1.99 -7.84
CA GLU A 82 0.59 -2.16 -8.27
C GLU A 82 -0.27 -0.98 -7.81
N LYS A 83 -0.18 -0.59 -6.54
CA LYS A 83 -0.95 0.52 -5.97
C LYS A 83 -0.61 1.87 -6.65
N GLU A 84 0.67 2.13 -6.90
CA GLU A 84 1.13 3.35 -7.58
C GLU A 84 0.65 3.44 -9.03
N LEU A 85 0.69 2.32 -9.76
CA LEU A 85 0.40 2.30 -11.19
C LEU A 85 -1.10 2.17 -11.50
N VAL A 86 -1.84 1.40 -10.69
CA VAL A 86 -3.24 1.03 -10.96
C VAL A 86 -4.20 1.71 -9.97
N GLY A 87 -3.68 2.15 -8.82
CA GLY A 87 -4.47 2.76 -7.75
C GLY A 87 -5.02 1.75 -6.73
N MET A 88 -4.79 0.45 -6.94
CA MET A 88 -5.22 -0.63 -6.03
C MET A 88 -4.23 -1.78 -6.03
N TYR A 89 -4.29 -2.63 -5.01
CA TYR A 89 -3.58 -3.89 -4.97
C TYR A 89 -4.30 -4.93 -5.84
N LEU A 90 -3.59 -5.62 -6.71
CA LEU A 90 -4.16 -6.59 -7.64
C LEU A 90 -3.87 -8.05 -7.25
N SER A 91 -2.64 -8.34 -6.86
CA SER A 91 -2.21 -9.72 -6.63
C SER A 91 -2.55 -10.23 -5.22
N SER A 92 -2.45 -9.40 -4.20
CA SER A 92 -2.82 -9.67 -2.81
C SER A 92 -2.88 -8.36 -2.02
N HIS A 93 -3.34 -8.41 -0.77
CA HIS A 93 -3.33 -7.23 0.10
C HIS A 93 -2.17 -7.31 1.12
N PRO A 94 -1.50 -6.19 1.47
CA PRO A 94 -0.40 -6.21 2.45
C PRO A 94 -0.80 -6.78 3.82
N LEU A 95 -2.08 -6.74 4.15
CA LEU A 95 -2.63 -7.25 5.41
C LEU A 95 -3.06 -8.72 5.36
N ASP A 96 -2.92 -9.44 4.22
CA ASP A 96 -3.37 -10.83 4.11
C ASP A 96 -2.69 -11.76 5.12
N GLN A 97 -1.42 -11.50 5.43
CA GLN A 97 -0.69 -12.23 6.45
C GLN A 97 -1.17 -11.98 7.89
N TYR A 98 -1.95 -10.92 8.11
CA TYR A 98 -2.52 -10.53 9.40
C TYR A 98 -4.05 -10.68 9.45
N ALA A 99 -4.63 -11.44 8.52
CA ALA A 99 -6.08 -11.61 8.42
C ALA A 99 -6.70 -12.12 9.73
N PHE A 100 -6.01 -13.06 10.40
CA PHE A 100 -6.46 -13.60 11.70
C PHE A 100 -6.49 -12.51 12.78
N GLU A 101 -5.46 -11.69 12.86
CA GLU A 101 -5.37 -10.61 13.85
C GLU A 101 -6.41 -9.53 13.61
N LEU A 102 -6.64 -9.17 12.33
CA LEU A 102 -7.68 -8.21 11.99
C LEU A 102 -9.07 -8.71 12.39
N GLU A 103 -9.38 -9.98 12.10
CA GLU A 103 -10.69 -10.52 12.39
C GLU A 103 -10.97 -10.67 13.90
N ASN A 104 -9.95 -11.05 14.69
CA ASN A 104 -10.14 -11.44 16.09
C ASN A 104 -9.81 -10.35 17.11
N PHE A 105 -8.99 -9.35 16.77
CA PHE A 105 -8.51 -8.35 17.74
C PHE A 105 -8.97 -6.93 17.44
N THR A 106 -9.48 -6.63 16.24
CA THR A 106 -10.05 -5.31 15.96
C THR A 106 -11.51 -5.23 16.40
N THR A 107 -11.94 -4.06 16.87
CA THR A 107 -13.33 -3.83 17.29
C THR A 107 -14.20 -3.36 16.14
N CYS A 108 -13.62 -2.70 15.15
CA CYS A 108 -14.30 -2.24 13.95
C CYS A 108 -13.32 -2.09 12.78
N PRO A 109 -13.82 -2.19 11.54
CA PRO A 109 -13.08 -1.80 10.36
C PRO A 109 -12.70 -0.31 10.40
N VAL A 110 -11.61 0.04 9.73
CA VAL A 110 -11.11 1.42 9.68
C VAL A 110 -12.15 2.41 9.12
N SER A 111 -12.93 1.97 8.11
CA SER A 111 -14.00 2.80 7.52
C SER A 111 -15.16 3.11 8.47
N GLU A 112 -15.39 2.31 9.52
CA GLU A 112 -16.50 2.48 10.47
C GLU A 112 -16.11 3.31 11.69
N LEU A 113 -14.83 3.69 11.83
CA LEU A 113 -14.35 4.40 13.01
C LEU A 113 -15.02 5.78 13.18
N ASP A 114 -15.26 6.52 12.09
CA ASP A 114 -15.96 7.81 12.15
C ASP A 114 -17.43 7.66 12.60
N ALA A 115 -18.09 6.59 12.16
CA ALA A 115 -19.45 6.28 12.59
C ALA A 115 -19.49 5.93 14.09
N LEU A 116 -18.50 5.17 14.56
CA LEU A 116 -18.36 4.84 15.99
C LEU A 116 -18.07 6.09 16.84
N ILE A 117 -17.23 7.01 16.36
CA ILE A 117 -16.96 8.30 17.01
C ILE A 117 -18.26 9.12 17.13
N SER A 118 -19.03 9.21 16.05
CA SER A 118 -20.31 9.95 16.02
C SER A 118 -21.35 9.35 16.96
N ASP A 119 -21.40 8.02 17.05
CA ASP A 119 -22.28 7.32 18.00
C ASP A 119 -21.88 7.62 19.46
N CYS A 120 -20.59 7.54 19.77
CA CYS A 120 -20.05 7.91 21.09
C CYS A 120 -20.35 9.35 21.47
N GLU A 121 -20.21 10.27 20.51
CA GLU A 121 -20.53 11.69 20.72
C GLU A 121 -22.01 11.91 21.04
N SER A 122 -22.89 11.26 20.29
CA SER A 122 -24.35 11.34 20.50
C SER A 122 -24.79 10.80 21.87
N LYS A 123 -24.18 9.71 22.32
CA LYS A 123 -24.44 9.07 23.61
C LYS A 123 -23.66 9.69 24.77
N LYS A 124 -22.73 10.59 24.49
CA LYS A 124 -21.76 11.15 25.45
C LYS A 124 -21.03 10.06 26.25
N ALA A 125 -20.68 8.96 25.58
CA ALA A 125 -20.08 7.79 26.17
C ALA A 125 -18.64 7.64 25.68
N LYS A 126 -17.76 7.20 26.58
CA LYS A 126 -16.40 6.78 26.20
C LYS A 126 -16.43 5.31 25.83
N THR A 127 -15.71 4.95 24.77
CA THR A 127 -15.63 3.56 24.32
C THR A 127 -14.18 3.25 23.92
N LYS A 128 -13.73 2.05 24.29
CA LYS A 128 -12.47 1.53 23.79
C LYS A 128 -12.65 1.02 22.38
N ALA A 129 -11.70 1.28 21.53
CA ALA A 129 -11.67 0.77 20.18
C ALA A 129 -10.27 0.29 19.82
N SER A 130 -10.20 -0.75 19.02
CA SER A 130 -8.96 -1.24 18.41
C SER A 130 -9.15 -1.33 16.90
N ILE A 131 -8.16 -0.85 16.18
CA ILE A 131 -8.10 -0.91 14.71
C ILE A 131 -6.74 -1.44 14.30
N ALA A 132 -6.67 -2.04 13.14
CA ALA A 132 -5.42 -2.43 12.52
C ALA A 132 -5.44 -2.07 11.05
N GLY A 133 -4.26 -1.83 10.49
CA GLY A 133 -4.16 -1.47 9.08
C GLY A 133 -2.71 -1.33 8.64
N PHE A 134 -2.57 -0.96 7.38
CA PHE A 134 -1.28 -0.71 6.74
C PHE A 134 -1.07 0.79 6.59
N ILE A 135 0.11 1.29 6.93
CA ILE A 135 0.42 2.71 6.82
C ILE A 135 0.77 3.05 5.37
N THR A 136 -0.11 3.80 4.72
CA THR A 136 0.04 4.20 3.31
C THR A 136 0.64 5.58 3.14
N ALA A 137 0.49 6.46 4.14
CA ALA A 137 1.10 7.77 4.14
C ALA A 137 1.40 8.24 5.56
N THR A 138 2.50 8.96 5.72
CA THR A 138 2.84 9.65 6.96
C THR A 138 3.48 11.00 6.64
N GLN A 139 3.05 12.03 7.34
CA GLN A 139 3.53 13.39 7.14
C GLN A 139 3.77 14.07 8.48
N GLN A 140 4.96 14.60 8.66
CA GLN A 140 5.30 15.41 9.82
C GLN A 140 5.15 16.89 9.48
N MET A 141 4.55 17.62 10.39
CA MET A 141 4.25 19.04 10.23
C MET A 141 4.55 19.80 11.52
N THR A 142 4.58 21.13 11.42
CA THR A 142 4.78 22.01 12.56
C THR A 142 3.58 22.93 12.70
N THR A 143 3.05 23.06 13.92
CA THR A 143 1.98 24.00 14.23
C THR A 143 2.48 25.45 14.11
N LYS A 144 1.56 26.43 14.04
CA LYS A 144 1.90 27.87 14.07
C LYS A 144 2.70 28.27 15.30
N THR A 145 2.61 27.49 16.37
CA THR A 145 3.34 27.72 17.64
C THR A 145 4.68 26.96 17.71
N GLY A 146 5.15 26.38 16.59
CA GLY A 146 6.43 25.68 16.53
C GLY A 146 6.42 24.24 17.09
N ARG A 147 5.26 23.68 17.46
CA ARG A 147 5.18 22.32 18.01
C ARG A 147 5.03 21.29 16.88
N PRO A 148 5.78 20.18 16.91
CA PRO A 148 5.66 19.14 15.92
C PRO A 148 4.34 18.37 16.10
N TRP A 149 3.78 17.92 15.00
CA TRP A 149 2.65 17.01 14.95
C TRP A 149 2.74 16.16 13.67
N SER A 150 2.03 15.06 13.64
CA SER A 150 2.02 14.19 12.48
C SER A 150 0.63 13.77 12.08
N LYS A 151 0.49 13.47 10.80
CA LYS A 151 -0.69 12.96 10.15
C LYS A 151 -0.30 11.63 9.50
N THR A 152 -1.00 10.56 9.83
CA THR A 152 -0.74 9.22 9.30
C THR A 152 -2.03 8.64 8.76
N VAL A 153 -1.98 8.10 7.55
CA VAL A 153 -3.10 7.41 6.92
C VAL A 153 -2.90 5.92 7.09
N ILE A 154 -3.91 5.27 7.65
CA ILE A 154 -3.97 3.83 7.86
C ILE A 154 -5.08 3.29 6.96
N GLU A 155 -4.80 2.21 6.25
CA GLU A 155 -5.71 1.56 5.30
C GLU A 155 -5.89 0.08 5.69
N ASP A 156 -7.13 -0.40 5.66
CA ASP A 156 -7.48 -1.81 5.75
C ASP A 156 -8.30 -2.24 4.52
N TYR A 157 -8.91 -3.43 4.53
CA TYR A 157 -9.76 -3.89 3.43
C TYR A 157 -11.02 -3.04 3.20
N SER A 158 -11.44 -2.28 4.21
CA SER A 158 -12.69 -1.52 4.21
C SER A 158 -12.51 -0.08 3.73
N GLY A 159 -11.31 0.48 3.89
CA GLY A 159 -11.02 1.85 3.53
C GLY A 159 -9.81 2.43 4.25
N SER A 160 -9.76 3.74 4.36
CA SER A 160 -8.65 4.45 4.99
C SER A 160 -9.14 5.42 6.08
N TYR A 161 -8.32 5.61 7.09
CA TYR A 161 -8.56 6.56 8.17
C TYR A 161 -7.30 7.37 8.47
N GLU A 162 -7.48 8.65 8.79
CA GLU A 162 -6.41 9.57 9.09
C GLU A 162 -6.28 9.80 10.59
N ILE A 163 -5.12 9.45 11.15
CA ILE A 163 -4.78 9.70 12.54
C ILE A 163 -3.85 10.90 12.62
N ALA A 164 -4.23 11.89 13.43
CA ALA A 164 -3.38 13.03 13.74
C ALA A 164 -2.85 12.93 15.18
N LEU A 165 -1.52 12.93 15.32
CA LEU A 165 -0.84 12.87 16.60
C LEU A 165 -0.27 14.25 16.96
N PHE A 166 -0.62 14.75 18.14
CA PHE A 166 -0.18 16.06 18.64
C PHE A 166 0.55 15.94 19.98
N GLY A 167 1.54 16.81 20.20
CA GLY A 167 2.24 16.96 21.49
C GLY A 167 2.80 15.63 22.00
N LYS A 168 2.40 15.20 23.20
CA LYS A 168 2.90 13.96 23.83
C LYS A 168 2.57 12.70 23.01
N ASP A 169 1.41 12.67 22.36
CA ASP A 169 1.03 11.51 21.53
C ASP A 169 1.96 11.41 20.32
N HIS A 170 2.33 12.55 19.72
CA HIS A 170 3.33 12.58 18.67
C HIS A 170 4.71 12.08 19.18
N GLU A 171 5.18 12.56 20.33
CA GLU A 171 6.46 12.15 20.92
C GLU A 171 6.50 10.64 21.21
N ASN A 172 5.39 10.08 21.72
CA ASN A 172 5.32 8.69 22.14
C ASN A 172 5.13 7.71 20.98
N PHE A 173 4.36 8.08 19.95
CA PHE A 173 3.87 7.12 18.96
C PHE A 173 4.43 7.31 17.56
N MET A 174 5.04 8.47 17.24
CA MET A 174 5.55 8.72 15.89
C MET A 174 6.59 7.69 15.41
N SER A 175 7.39 7.15 16.31
CA SER A 175 8.40 6.13 15.98
C SER A 175 7.81 4.82 15.46
N TYR A 176 6.55 4.53 15.76
CA TYR A 176 5.81 3.37 15.27
C TYR A 176 5.12 3.62 13.93
N MET A 177 4.89 4.90 13.55
CA MET A 177 4.19 5.29 12.32
C MET A 177 5.13 5.23 11.11
N LYS A 178 5.64 4.02 10.81
CA LYS A 178 6.54 3.80 9.68
C LYS A 178 5.74 3.54 8.41
N LEU A 179 6.10 4.24 7.36
CA LEU A 179 5.52 4.01 6.03
C LEU A 179 5.69 2.54 5.62
N HIS A 180 4.69 1.99 4.98
CA HIS A 180 4.66 0.61 4.48
C HIS A 180 4.81 -0.47 5.56
N SER A 181 4.29 -0.23 6.75
CA SER A 181 4.23 -1.22 7.83
C SER A 181 2.80 -1.50 8.29
N ALA A 182 2.53 -2.74 8.69
CA ALA A 182 1.29 -3.08 9.37
C ALA A 182 1.35 -2.59 10.82
N ILE A 183 0.22 -2.15 11.35
CA ILE A 183 0.12 -1.57 12.68
C ILE A 183 -1.21 -1.94 13.32
N PHE A 184 -1.17 -2.26 14.60
CA PHE A 184 -2.35 -2.45 15.44
C PHE A 184 -2.39 -1.35 16.50
N ILE A 185 -3.54 -0.67 16.63
CA ILE A 185 -3.73 0.48 17.51
C ILE A 185 -4.89 0.23 18.46
N GLU A 186 -4.61 0.29 19.74
CA GLU A 186 -5.63 0.38 20.78
C GLU A 186 -5.80 1.83 21.20
N GLY A 187 -7.02 2.28 21.28
CA GLY A 187 -7.34 3.64 21.69
C GLY A 187 -8.66 3.76 22.42
N GLU A 188 -9.00 4.97 22.76
CA GLU A 188 -10.27 5.34 23.36
C GLU A 188 -10.92 6.46 22.57
N ILE A 189 -12.21 6.32 22.31
CA ILE A 189 -13.04 7.39 21.78
C ILE A 189 -13.53 8.21 22.95
N GLU A 190 -13.06 9.44 23.03
CA GLU A 190 -13.40 10.38 24.12
C GLU A 190 -13.38 11.83 23.62
N GLU A 191 -13.83 12.76 24.46
CA GLU A 191 -13.77 14.21 24.16
C GLU A 191 -12.36 14.61 23.73
N LYS A 192 -12.25 15.30 22.59
CA LYS A 192 -10.97 15.75 22.02
C LYS A 192 -10.20 16.66 22.97
N TYR A 193 -10.90 17.50 23.69
CA TYR A 193 -10.35 18.39 24.70
C TYR A 193 -11.34 18.62 25.85
N SER A 194 -10.85 18.80 27.04
CA SER A 194 -11.67 19.17 28.20
C SER A 194 -12.11 20.61 28.09
N LEU A 195 -13.41 20.84 28.07
CA LEU A 195 -13.97 22.20 28.10
C LEU A 195 -13.79 22.85 29.49
N LYS A 196 -13.53 24.15 29.48
CA LYS A 196 -13.53 24.96 30.74
C LYS A 196 -14.94 24.93 31.36
N PRO A 197 -15.05 25.05 32.69
CA PRO A 197 -16.34 25.07 33.36
C PRO A 197 -17.32 26.11 32.80
N GLU A 198 -16.79 27.27 32.39
CA GLU A 198 -17.54 28.38 31.78
C GLU A 198 -18.15 27.99 30.42
N ASP A 199 -17.41 27.27 29.58
CA ASP A 199 -17.86 26.80 28.26
C ASP A 199 -18.91 25.70 28.41
N LYS A 200 -18.76 24.81 29.40
CA LYS A 200 -19.76 23.79 29.75
C LYS A 200 -21.07 24.41 30.21
N ALA A 201 -21.00 25.49 31.03
CA ALA A 201 -22.17 26.23 31.48
C ALA A 201 -22.90 26.93 30.32
N GLN A 202 -22.22 27.28 29.24
CA GLN A 202 -22.79 27.85 28.02
C GLN A 202 -23.30 26.79 27.02
N GLY A 203 -23.33 25.52 27.40
CA GLY A 203 -23.81 24.42 26.54
C GLY A 203 -22.88 24.05 25.39
N LYS A 204 -21.63 24.51 25.39
CA LYS A 204 -20.64 24.09 24.38
C LYS A 204 -20.29 22.64 24.59
N THR A 205 -20.13 21.91 23.51
CA THR A 205 -19.68 20.51 23.50
C THR A 205 -18.29 20.39 22.88
N SER A 206 -17.47 19.47 23.38
CA SER A 206 -16.21 19.09 22.73
C SER A 206 -16.49 17.98 21.75
N PRO A 207 -15.98 18.05 20.52
CA PRO A 207 -16.09 16.92 19.60
C PRO A 207 -15.35 15.71 20.16
N TYR A 208 -15.82 14.53 19.81
CA TYR A 208 -15.15 13.28 20.15
C TYR A 208 -14.06 12.97 19.13
N ALA A 209 -13.08 12.22 19.56
CA ALA A 209 -12.00 11.72 18.70
C ALA A 209 -11.44 10.40 19.23
N PHE A 210 -10.89 9.64 18.34
CA PHE A 210 -10.13 8.44 18.67
C PHE A 210 -8.73 8.86 19.16
N LYS A 211 -8.43 8.56 20.41
CA LYS A 211 -7.12 8.83 21.03
C LYS A 211 -6.33 7.55 21.17
N VAL A 212 -5.16 7.54 20.57
CA VAL A 212 -4.23 6.42 20.64
C VAL A 212 -3.74 6.23 22.07
N LYS A 213 -3.81 5.02 22.60
CA LYS A 213 -3.30 4.64 23.93
C LYS A 213 -2.13 3.67 23.83
N LYS A 214 -2.13 2.79 22.83
CA LYS A 214 -1.10 1.78 22.62
C LYS A 214 -0.98 1.46 21.14
N ILE A 215 0.24 1.17 20.71
CA ILE A 215 0.55 0.73 19.35
C ILE A 215 1.37 -0.55 19.44
N MET A 216 1.08 -1.50 18.56
CA MET A 216 1.84 -2.73 18.34
C MET A 216 2.16 -2.85 16.85
N LEU A 217 3.33 -3.39 16.54
CA LEU A 217 3.82 -3.68 15.19
C LEU A 217 3.68 -5.17 14.93
#